data_700c8eb5f0ce9db7bf3d5beede0c61ab
#
_entry.id   700c8eb5f0ce9db7bf3d5beede0c61ab
#
_cell.length_a   1.000
_cell.length_b   1.000
_cell.length_c   1.000
_cell.angle_alpha   90.00
_cell.angle_beta   90.00
_cell.angle_gamma   90.00
#
_symmetry.space_group_name_H-M   'P 1'
#
loop_
_entity.id
_entity.type
_entity.pdbx_description
1 polymer ?
#
loop_
_entity_poly.entity_id
_entity_poly.type
_entity_poly.pdbx_seq_one_letter_code
_entity_poly.pdbx_strand_id
1 'polypeptide(L)'
;MPVLKGLLRIARDFIQHFEQVEAVVWPHSASVIGRRFFESTVTIYLEGGAFPALGLVALHQSFDGGLQSVGLSHVTGQEVRIEPDLASDKLIATRLAVRLINQLVLTGPVERVEALVAPDGRVIRIEPSPNGPFVRVWGS
;
A
#
# COMPACT_ATOMS: atom_id res chain seq x y z
N MET A 1 -3.70 3.28 12.90
CA MET A 1 -4.90 2.43 12.85
C MET A 1 -4.88 1.37 13.94
N PRO A 2 -5.55 1.61 15.06
CA PRO A 2 -5.51 0.68 16.19
C PRO A 2 -6.12 -0.69 15.88
N VAL A 3 -7.21 -0.72 15.10
CA VAL A 3 -7.89 -1.98 14.75
C VAL A 3 -7.01 -2.85 13.85
N LEU A 4 -6.39 -2.27 12.83
CA LEU A 4 -5.48 -3.01 11.95
C LEU A 4 -4.28 -3.55 12.73
N LYS A 5 -3.65 -2.71 13.54
CA LYS A 5 -2.50 -3.14 14.36
C LYS A 5 -2.89 -4.25 15.34
N GLY A 6 -4.07 -4.17 15.94
CA GLY A 6 -4.59 -5.22 16.81
C GLY A 6 -4.79 -6.53 16.08
N LEU A 7 -5.39 -6.51 14.89
CA LEU A 7 -5.58 -7.68 14.05
C LEU A 7 -4.24 -8.31 13.63
N LEU A 8 -3.30 -7.48 13.19
CA LEU A 8 -1.97 -7.95 12.77
C LEU A 8 -1.20 -8.56 13.95
N ARG A 9 -1.32 -7.99 15.14
CA ARG A 9 -0.71 -8.54 16.36
C ARG A 9 -1.26 -9.92 16.68
N ILE A 10 -2.57 -10.08 16.65
CA ILE A 10 -3.21 -11.38 16.88
C ILE A 10 -2.75 -12.39 15.86
N ALA A 11 -2.74 -12.05 14.58
CA ALA A 11 -2.29 -12.94 13.51
C ALA A 11 -0.82 -13.34 13.70
N ARG A 12 0.06 -12.38 14.03
CA ARG A 12 1.47 -12.66 14.28
C ARG A 12 1.66 -13.58 15.46
N ASP A 13 0.99 -13.32 16.58
CA ASP A 13 1.11 -14.13 17.81
C ASP A 13 0.59 -15.54 17.55
N PHE A 14 -0.48 -15.68 16.77
CA PHE A 14 -1.01 -16.98 16.36
C PHE A 14 0.04 -17.78 15.54
N ILE A 15 0.67 -17.14 14.59
CA ILE A 15 1.72 -17.77 13.76
C ILE A 15 2.91 -18.20 14.60
N GLN A 16 3.34 -17.36 15.54
CA GLN A 16 4.46 -17.67 16.42
C GLN A 16 4.14 -18.85 17.33
N HIS A 17 2.89 -19.01 17.73
CA HIS A 17 2.46 -20.09 18.60
C HIS A 17 2.24 -21.42 17.86
N PHE A 18 1.77 -21.38 16.63
CA PHE A 18 1.47 -22.57 15.81
C PHE A 18 2.47 -22.72 14.67
N GLU A 19 3.43 -23.64 14.84
CA GLU A 19 4.50 -23.88 13.84
C GLU A 19 3.99 -24.41 12.50
N GLN A 20 2.81 -25.00 12.46
CA GLN A 20 2.22 -25.58 11.25
C GLN A 20 1.69 -24.54 10.27
N VAL A 21 1.54 -23.29 10.68
CA VAL A 21 1.06 -22.22 9.78
C VAL A 21 2.16 -21.87 8.80
N GLU A 22 1.89 -22.02 7.51
CA GLU A 22 2.84 -21.76 6.43
C GLU A 22 2.66 -20.40 5.77
N ALA A 23 1.43 -19.88 5.76
CA ALA A 23 1.09 -18.64 5.11
C ALA A 23 -0.12 -17.98 5.74
N VAL A 24 -0.28 -16.68 5.46
CA VAL A 24 -1.43 -15.87 5.85
C VAL A 24 -2.15 -15.41 4.57
N VAL A 25 -3.44 -15.61 4.51
CA VAL A 25 -4.28 -15.09 3.43
C VAL A 25 -4.82 -13.73 3.85
N TRP A 26 -4.59 -12.72 3.00
CA TRP A 26 -5.12 -11.38 3.18
C TRP A 26 -6.16 -11.11 2.10
N PRO A 27 -7.48 -11.30 2.41
CA PRO A 27 -8.53 -11.27 1.38
C PRO A 27 -8.68 -9.92 0.68
N HIS A 28 -8.45 -8.83 1.37
CA HIS A 28 -8.62 -7.46 0.83
C HIS A 28 -7.75 -7.19 -0.39
N SER A 29 -6.58 -7.79 -0.47
CA SER A 29 -5.69 -7.69 -1.62
C SER A 29 -5.57 -9.01 -2.40
N ALA A 30 -6.34 -10.03 -2.02
CA ALA A 30 -6.22 -11.39 -2.55
C ALA A 30 -4.79 -11.93 -2.46
N SER A 31 -4.07 -11.56 -1.41
CA SER A 31 -2.66 -11.91 -1.22
C SER A 31 -2.51 -13.15 -0.34
N VAL A 32 -1.54 -13.98 -0.70
CA VAL A 32 -1.05 -15.08 0.15
C VAL A 32 0.37 -14.72 0.57
N ILE A 33 0.56 -14.55 1.86
CA ILE A 33 1.81 -14.03 2.43
C ILE A 33 2.51 -15.16 3.18
N GLY A 34 3.73 -15.49 2.78
CA GLY A 34 4.51 -16.53 3.43
C GLY A 34 4.77 -16.19 4.91
N ARG A 35 4.81 -17.22 5.75
CA ARG A 35 4.96 -17.10 7.19
C ARG A 35 6.11 -16.18 7.61
N ARG A 36 7.32 -16.40 7.09
CA ARG A 36 8.50 -15.63 7.50
C ARG A 36 8.41 -14.17 7.10
N PHE A 37 7.94 -13.91 5.90
CA PHE A 37 7.76 -12.54 5.42
C PHE A 37 6.70 -11.81 6.23
N PHE A 38 5.56 -12.45 6.49
CA PHE A 38 4.50 -11.87 7.32
C PHE A 38 4.99 -11.53 8.73
N GLU A 39 5.61 -12.50 9.40
CA GLU A 39 6.12 -12.33 10.76
C GLU A 39 7.14 -11.19 10.84
N SER A 40 8.09 -11.15 9.91
CA SER A 40 9.15 -10.13 9.87
C SER A 40 8.59 -8.74 9.61
N THR A 41 7.79 -8.57 8.55
CA THR A 41 7.30 -7.25 8.14
C THR A 41 6.26 -6.69 9.09
N VAL A 42 5.39 -7.54 9.63
CA VAL A 42 4.37 -7.13 10.60
C VAL A 42 5.01 -6.75 11.95
N THR A 43 6.01 -7.48 12.39
CA THR A 43 6.75 -7.15 13.61
C THR A 43 7.39 -5.78 13.49
N ILE A 44 8.06 -5.48 12.38
CA ILE A 44 8.65 -4.17 12.11
C ILE A 44 7.59 -3.06 12.19
N TYR A 45 6.44 -3.27 11.57
CA TYR A 45 5.35 -2.30 11.60
C TYR A 45 4.79 -2.07 13.00
N LEU A 46 4.57 -3.15 13.75
CA LEU A 46 4.05 -3.07 15.13
C LEU A 46 5.03 -2.37 16.09
N GLU A 47 6.32 -2.40 15.79
CA GLU A 47 7.36 -1.71 16.55
C GLU A 47 7.59 -0.27 16.09
N GLY A 48 6.73 0.27 15.23
CA GLY A 48 6.79 1.65 14.76
C GLY A 48 7.51 1.84 13.43
N GLY A 49 7.87 0.76 12.74
CA GLY A 49 8.49 0.80 11.41
C GLY A 49 7.50 0.99 10.27
N ALA A 50 7.97 0.76 9.05
CA ALA A 50 7.19 0.95 7.84
C ALA A 50 6.00 -0.02 7.74
N PHE A 51 4.89 0.47 7.20
CA PHE A 51 3.73 -0.35 6.86
C PHE A 51 4.12 -1.39 5.80
N PRO A 52 3.70 -2.68 5.95
CA PRO A 52 4.06 -3.74 5.01
C PRO A 52 3.25 -3.65 3.71
N ALA A 53 3.51 -2.61 2.91
CA ALA A 53 2.72 -2.26 1.74
C ALA A 53 2.63 -3.41 0.73
N LEU A 54 3.76 -4.01 0.36
CA LEU A 54 3.78 -5.08 -0.63
C LEU A 54 3.25 -6.42 -0.10
N GLY A 55 3.08 -6.54 1.21
CA GLY A 55 2.45 -7.72 1.83
C GLY A 55 0.93 -7.60 1.91
N LEU A 56 0.43 -6.44 2.31
CA LEU A 56 -0.99 -6.22 2.61
C LEU A 56 -1.75 -5.52 1.49
N VAL A 57 -1.06 -4.97 0.51
CA VAL A 57 -1.65 -4.27 -0.64
C VAL A 57 -1.11 -4.89 -1.93
N ALA A 58 -1.99 -5.23 -2.86
CA ALA A 58 -1.59 -5.68 -4.18
C ALA A 58 -1.47 -4.50 -5.13
N LEU A 59 -0.55 -4.59 -6.08
CA LEU A 59 -0.38 -3.62 -7.16
C LEU A 59 -0.64 -4.31 -8.50
N HIS A 60 -1.60 -3.81 -9.26
CA HIS A 60 -1.98 -4.36 -10.56
C HIS A 60 -1.77 -3.33 -11.66
N GLN A 61 -1.23 -3.79 -12.77
CA GLN A 61 -1.18 -2.99 -14.00
C GLN A 61 -2.55 -3.01 -14.65
N SER A 62 -3.09 -1.83 -14.95
CA SER A 62 -4.37 -1.68 -15.65
C SER A 62 -4.16 -1.73 -17.18
N PHE A 63 -5.26 -1.90 -17.92
CA PHE A 63 -5.22 -2.03 -19.37
C PHE A 63 -4.59 -0.83 -20.09
N ASP A 64 -4.74 0.36 -19.54
CA ASP A 64 -4.18 1.59 -20.08
C ASP A 64 -2.69 1.80 -19.74
N GLY A 65 -2.08 0.87 -19.02
CA GLY A 65 -0.68 0.95 -18.59
C GLY A 65 -0.46 1.61 -17.24
N GLY A 66 -1.49 2.06 -16.56
CA GLY A 66 -1.40 2.58 -15.20
C GLY A 66 -1.15 1.49 -14.17
N LEU A 67 -0.77 1.88 -12.96
CA LEU A 67 -0.57 0.99 -11.83
C LEU A 67 -1.57 1.32 -10.72
N GLN A 68 -2.30 0.32 -10.23
CA GLN A 68 -3.35 0.54 -9.25
C GLN A 68 -3.18 -0.37 -8.05
N SER A 69 -3.42 0.17 -6.85
CA SER A 69 -3.45 -0.62 -5.62
C SER A 69 -4.80 -1.33 -5.44
N VAL A 70 -4.78 -2.45 -4.74
CA VAL A 70 -5.98 -3.18 -4.32
C VAL A 70 -5.80 -3.58 -2.86
N GLY A 71 -6.77 -3.26 -2.03
CA GLY A 71 -6.79 -3.57 -0.61
C GLY A 71 -6.41 -2.42 0.29
N LEU A 72 -5.88 -1.33 -0.24
CA LEU A 72 -5.50 -0.15 0.54
C LEU A 72 -6.72 0.59 1.10
N SER A 73 -7.82 0.63 0.36
CA SER A 73 -9.04 1.33 0.77
C SER A 73 -9.62 0.84 2.10
N HIS A 74 -9.38 -0.41 2.45
CA HIS A 74 -9.77 -0.96 3.75
C HIS A 74 -8.96 -0.40 4.92
N VAL A 75 -7.81 0.19 4.62
CA VAL A 75 -6.91 0.78 5.62
C VAL A 75 -7.06 2.30 5.66
N THR A 76 -7.11 2.95 4.51
CA THR A 76 -7.06 4.42 4.39
C THR A 76 -8.34 5.04 3.82
N GLY A 77 -9.24 4.24 3.29
CA GLY A 77 -10.43 4.72 2.58
C GLY A 77 -10.20 5.00 1.10
N GLN A 78 -8.99 4.93 0.60
CA GLN A 78 -8.64 5.22 -0.79
C GLN A 78 -7.66 4.20 -1.35
N GLU A 79 -7.77 3.91 -2.65
CA GLU A 79 -6.75 3.22 -3.43
C GLU A 79 -5.84 4.23 -4.13
N VAL A 80 -4.62 3.84 -4.42
CA VAL A 80 -3.66 4.65 -5.19
C VAL A 80 -3.69 4.20 -6.65
N ARG A 81 -3.79 5.15 -7.57
CA ARG A 81 -3.66 4.92 -9.00
C ARG A 81 -2.56 5.81 -9.58
N ILE A 82 -1.51 5.18 -10.11
CA ILE A 82 -0.46 5.87 -10.83
C ILE A 82 -0.83 5.86 -12.30
N GLU A 83 -0.98 7.04 -12.89
CA GLU A 83 -1.38 7.18 -14.28
C GLU A 83 -0.29 6.69 -15.25
N PRO A 84 -0.64 6.31 -16.49
CA PRO A 84 0.29 5.70 -17.43
C PRO A 84 1.56 6.50 -17.72
N ASP A 85 1.50 7.83 -17.67
CA ASP A 85 2.66 8.69 -17.91
C ASP A 85 3.78 8.50 -16.88
N LEU A 86 3.44 8.09 -15.66
CA LEU A 86 4.40 7.79 -14.60
C LEU A 86 4.66 6.29 -14.42
N ALA A 87 3.89 5.44 -15.07
CA ALA A 87 3.94 3.99 -14.89
C ALA A 87 4.72 3.26 -16.00
N SER A 88 5.36 3.98 -16.91
CA SER A 88 6.15 3.39 -18.01
C SER A 88 7.34 2.58 -17.51
N ASP A 89 8.00 3.01 -16.44
CA ASP A 89 9.00 2.22 -15.73
C ASP A 89 8.34 1.58 -14.50
N LYS A 90 8.13 0.28 -14.58
CA LYS A 90 7.42 -0.48 -13.54
C LYS A 90 8.11 -0.42 -12.18
N LEU A 91 9.44 -0.45 -12.15
CA LEU A 91 10.19 -0.40 -10.89
C LEU A 91 10.05 0.96 -10.21
N ILE A 92 10.18 2.04 -10.97
CA ILE A 92 10.01 3.41 -10.47
C ILE A 92 8.57 3.62 -9.99
N ALA A 93 7.59 3.19 -10.79
CA ALA A 93 6.17 3.28 -10.42
C ALA A 93 5.85 2.51 -9.13
N THR A 94 6.39 1.31 -8.99
CA THR A 94 6.20 0.50 -7.77
C THR A 94 6.78 1.18 -6.54
N ARG A 95 7.98 1.73 -6.65
CA ARG A 95 8.60 2.49 -5.54
C ARG A 95 7.80 3.72 -5.16
N LEU A 96 7.30 4.44 -6.14
CA LEU A 96 6.41 5.58 -5.92
C LEU A 96 5.13 5.16 -5.23
N ALA A 97 4.50 4.08 -5.69
CA ALA A 97 3.29 3.54 -5.08
C ALA A 97 3.51 3.16 -3.61
N VAL A 98 4.58 2.44 -3.30
CA VAL A 98 4.91 2.05 -1.91
C VAL A 98 5.10 3.28 -1.03
N ARG A 99 5.80 4.30 -1.51
CA ARG A 99 5.99 5.56 -0.78
C ARG A 99 4.67 6.25 -0.49
N LEU A 100 3.78 6.33 -1.47
CA LEU A 100 2.47 6.97 -1.31
C LEU A 100 1.57 6.15 -0.38
N ILE A 101 1.58 4.83 -0.48
CA ILE A 101 0.84 3.96 0.42
C ILE A 101 1.27 4.20 1.88
N ASN A 102 2.57 4.23 2.14
CA ASN A 102 3.08 4.51 3.48
C ASN A 102 2.66 5.90 3.96
N GLN A 103 2.70 6.91 3.10
CA GLN A 103 2.25 8.25 3.44
C GLN A 103 0.77 8.29 3.79
N LEU A 104 -0.09 7.65 2.99
CA LEU A 104 -1.54 7.60 3.27
C LEU A 104 -1.85 6.88 4.58
N VAL A 105 -1.14 5.82 4.89
CA VAL A 105 -1.31 5.10 6.17
C VAL A 105 -0.93 5.97 7.36
N LEU A 106 0.11 6.81 7.21
CA LEU A 106 0.56 7.71 8.27
C LEU A 106 -0.32 8.95 8.44
N THR A 107 -0.73 9.56 7.33
CA THR A 107 -1.37 10.88 7.35
C THR A 107 -2.88 10.85 7.08
N GLY A 108 -3.41 9.71 6.66
CA GLY A 108 -4.81 9.58 6.26
C GLY A 108 -5.06 9.91 4.80
N PRO A 109 -6.35 9.89 4.38
CA PRO A 109 -6.72 10.08 2.98
C PRO A 109 -6.36 11.48 2.46
N VAL A 110 -6.13 11.57 1.16
CA VAL A 110 -5.93 12.83 0.44
C VAL A 110 -7.30 13.45 0.18
N GLU A 111 -7.48 14.67 0.65
CA GLU A 111 -8.76 15.40 0.52
C GLU A 111 -8.72 16.50 -0.53
N ARG A 112 -7.53 16.91 -0.95
CA ARG A 112 -7.32 17.99 -1.92
C ARG A 112 -6.10 17.71 -2.79
N VAL A 113 -5.98 18.46 -3.88
CA VAL A 113 -4.83 18.37 -4.78
C VAL A 113 -3.56 18.78 -4.04
N GLU A 114 -2.54 17.95 -4.15
CA GLU A 114 -1.21 18.17 -3.58
C GLU A 114 -0.13 17.95 -4.64
N ALA A 115 1.01 18.58 -4.46
CA ALA A 115 2.19 18.36 -5.28
C ALA A 115 3.31 17.75 -4.43
N LEU A 116 3.98 16.75 -4.98
CA LEU A 116 5.13 16.10 -4.35
C LEU A 116 6.31 16.08 -5.32
N VAL A 117 7.50 15.91 -4.78
CA VAL A 117 8.71 15.67 -5.57
C VAL A 117 9.01 14.18 -5.54
N ALA A 118 9.03 13.55 -6.72
CA ALA A 118 9.39 12.15 -6.86
C ALA A 118 10.88 11.92 -6.57
N PRO A 119 11.33 10.68 -6.30
CA PRO A 119 12.73 10.38 -6.04
C PRO A 119 13.69 10.81 -7.15
N ASP A 120 13.21 10.89 -8.40
CA ASP A 120 13.97 11.34 -9.57
C ASP A 120 13.97 12.86 -9.76
N GLY A 121 13.39 13.62 -8.83
CA GLY A 121 13.30 15.07 -8.88
C GLY A 121 12.11 15.63 -9.65
N ARG A 122 11.32 14.81 -10.32
CA ARG A 122 10.12 15.28 -11.01
C ARG A 122 9.04 15.71 -10.02
N VAL A 123 8.31 16.77 -10.38
CA VAL A 123 7.12 17.17 -9.64
C VAL A 123 5.95 16.28 -10.06
N ILE A 124 5.28 15.68 -9.10
CA ILE A 124 4.10 14.87 -9.33
C ILE A 124 2.90 15.50 -8.66
N ARG A 125 1.74 15.30 -9.26
CA ARG A 125 0.46 15.77 -8.74
C ARG A 125 -0.31 14.60 -8.16
N ILE A 126 -0.85 14.81 -6.96
CA ILE A 126 -1.74 13.87 -6.28
C ILE A 126 -3.11 14.53 -6.18
N GLU A 127 -4.14 13.82 -6.61
CA GLU A 127 -5.50 14.36 -6.63
C GLU A 127 -6.51 13.29 -6.23
N PRO A 128 -7.41 13.58 -5.28
CA PRO A 128 -8.51 12.66 -4.99
C PRO A 128 -9.46 12.62 -6.18
N SER A 129 -10.00 11.45 -6.50
CA SER A 129 -11.04 11.32 -7.51
C SER A 129 -12.31 12.01 -7.05
N PRO A 130 -13.24 12.39 -7.97
CA PRO A 130 -14.45 13.15 -7.60
C PRO A 130 -15.29 12.52 -6.50
N ASN A 131 -15.31 11.17 -6.42
CA ASN A 131 -16.04 10.46 -5.39
C ASN A 131 -15.16 10.07 -4.18
N GLY A 132 -13.86 10.41 -4.21
CA GLY A 132 -12.93 10.14 -3.14
C GLY A 132 -12.35 8.71 -3.01
N PRO A 133 -12.76 7.68 -3.78
CA PRO A 133 -12.26 6.31 -3.60
C PRO A 133 -10.84 6.08 -4.12
N PHE A 134 -10.34 6.96 -4.99
CA PHE A 134 -8.99 6.87 -5.55
C PHE A 134 -8.18 8.13 -5.31
N VAL A 135 -6.88 7.94 -5.16
CA VAL A 135 -5.89 8.99 -5.28
C VAL A 135 -5.18 8.81 -6.60
N ARG A 136 -5.36 9.73 -7.52
CA ARG A 136 -4.74 9.71 -8.84
C ARG A 136 -3.40 10.44 -8.80
N VAL A 137 -2.41 9.84 -9.41
CA VAL A 137 -1.02 10.34 -9.40
C VAL A 137 -0.53 10.48 -10.83
N TRP A 138 -0.15 11.68 -11.23
CA TRP A 138 0.38 11.96 -12.56
C TRP A 138 1.52 12.98 -12.53
N GLY A 139 2.24 13.05 -13.64
CA GLY A 139 3.24 14.09 -13.86
C GLY A 139 2.59 15.46 -14.09
N SER A 140 3.15 16.49 -13.49
CA SER A 140 2.68 17.86 -13.74
C SER A 140 3.37 18.50 -14.95
#